data_c6761e412feb07b26a1fb025beda65f8
#
_entry.id   c6761e412feb07b26a1fb025beda65f8
#
_cell.length_a   1.000
_cell.length_b   1.000
_cell.length_c   1.000
_cell.angle_alpha   90.00
_cell.angle_beta   90.00
_cell.angle_gamma   90.00
#
_symmetry.space_group_name_H-M   'P 1'
#
loop_
_entity.id
_entity.type
_entity.pdbx_description
1 polymer ?
#
loop_
_entity_poly.entity_id
_entity_poly.type
_entity_poly.pdbx_seq_one_letter_code
_entity_poly.pdbx_strand_id
1 'polypeptide(L)'
;MLPLRVLLVDDDEVDRLTVKRLFKQAGLNATFEECVEPERVLPLAARGTYDCILLDYRLPRTDGLTLLRSLRQSGVTFPVVVLTGLGDEEVAVELMKAGAADYLNKNTLTPERLERSLRYAIGLHRADEDRRALLEREQQARLEAQAANRAKDEFLATLSHELRTPLNAILGWSRLLATGHLDEATSRRAVEIIERNTRLQAQLIEDLLDISRIVTGKLRLEFDTVEMHTIVEAAIEAVRPSADSRGVQLICDLHDATETILCDPARMQQVVWNLLSNAIKFTPPGGQVRLTSEREDRFASITVADTGVGITAEFLPYVFDRFRQQDPATTRKYGGLGLGLSIVRHLVELHGGTVKATSNGESTGATFTVRVPVAPARADQAGAVPLQSSLYDAGELPVLTGVRVLVVDNEADTRALVATVLERCGAHVTTASSAPEAIRRISEERPDVLLSDIAMPGQDGYDLIRELRRLERIGPPIPAAALTAFATATERARALLAGYQAHLPKPVEPSELAAVVAALAGRTAVRN
;
A
#
# COMPACT_ATOMS: atom_id res chain seq x y z
N MET A 1 25.10 39.70 8.87
CA MET A 1 25.26 39.36 7.43
C MET A 1 26.61 38.72 7.25
N LEU A 2 26.69 37.61 6.50
CA LEU A 2 27.95 37.01 6.09
C LEU A 2 28.71 38.01 5.18
N PRO A 3 30.05 38.06 5.22
CA PRO A 3 30.82 38.94 4.37
C PRO A 3 30.61 38.54 2.90
N LEU A 4 30.50 39.57 2.03
CA LEU A 4 30.42 39.39 0.59
C LEU A 4 31.74 38.79 0.08
N ARG A 5 31.68 37.74 -0.72
CA ARG A 5 32.87 37.18 -1.41
C ARG A 5 33.04 37.83 -2.76
N VAL A 6 34.09 38.63 -2.92
CA VAL A 6 34.32 39.43 -4.10
C VAL A 6 35.65 38.96 -4.78
N LEU A 7 35.55 38.56 -6.04
CA LEU A 7 36.76 38.39 -6.89
C LEU A 7 37.13 39.76 -7.48
N LEU A 8 38.26 40.29 -7.05
CA LEU A 8 38.78 41.57 -7.53
C LEU A 8 39.90 41.33 -8.55
N VAL A 9 39.59 41.68 -9.80
CA VAL A 9 40.48 41.48 -10.94
C VAL A 9 41.01 42.84 -11.40
N ASP A 10 42.22 43.14 -11.07
CA ASP A 10 42.92 44.39 -11.42
C ASP A 10 44.44 44.18 -11.25
N ASP A 11 45.25 44.64 -12.19
CA ASP A 11 46.70 44.49 -12.12
C ASP A 11 47.39 45.61 -11.31
N ASP A 12 46.72 46.77 -11.16
CA ASP A 12 47.25 47.89 -10.38
C ASP A 12 46.92 47.72 -8.87
N GLU A 13 47.98 47.70 -8.05
CA GLU A 13 47.86 47.57 -6.60
C GLU A 13 47.15 48.77 -5.96
N VAL A 14 47.40 49.98 -6.50
CA VAL A 14 46.79 51.22 -5.96
C VAL A 14 45.29 51.21 -6.19
N ASP A 15 44.83 50.75 -7.34
CA ASP A 15 43.42 50.63 -7.68
C ASP A 15 42.73 49.55 -6.80
N ARG A 16 43.39 48.42 -6.59
CA ARG A 16 42.84 47.37 -5.66
C ARG A 16 42.71 47.90 -4.23
N LEU A 17 43.69 48.61 -3.73
CA LEU A 17 43.64 49.24 -2.40
C LEU A 17 42.55 50.29 -2.32
N THR A 18 42.35 51.08 -3.38
CA THR A 18 41.31 52.09 -3.49
C THR A 18 39.93 51.48 -3.43
N VAL A 19 39.69 50.42 -4.20
CA VAL A 19 38.42 49.67 -4.17
C VAL A 19 38.13 49.13 -2.76
N LYS A 20 39.09 48.48 -2.10
CA LYS A 20 38.92 47.97 -0.74
C LYS A 20 38.62 49.07 0.28
N ARG A 21 39.24 50.25 0.14
CA ARG A 21 38.98 51.40 0.97
C ARG A 21 37.54 51.92 0.79
N LEU A 22 37.05 51.94 -0.47
CA LEU A 22 35.68 52.33 -0.79
C LEU A 22 34.64 51.38 -0.17
N PHE A 23 34.91 50.06 -0.24
CA PHE A 23 34.05 49.07 0.46
C PHE A 23 33.95 49.34 1.95
N LYS A 24 35.08 49.63 2.61
CA LYS A 24 35.12 49.95 4.02
C LYS A 24 34.35 51.23 4.33
N GLN A 25 34.48 52.27 3.50
CA GLN A 25 33.78 53.55 3.65
C GLN A 25 32.26 53.39 3.40
N ALA A 26 31.86 52.52 2.48
CA ALA A 26 30.47 52.15 2.21
C ALA A 26 29.84 51.26 3.29
N GLY A 27 30.60 50.85 4.31
CA GLY A 27 30.10 49.93 5.35
C GLY A 27 29.88 48.50 4.86
N LEU A 28 30.42 48.12 3.67
CA LEU A 28 30.28 46.80 3.10
C LEU A 28 31.31 45.84 3.71
N ASN A 29 30.83 44.78 4.37
CA ASN A 29 31.70 43.70 4.84
C ASN A 29 31.96 42.72 3.70
N ALA A 30 33.22 42.65 3.23
CA ALA A 30 33.59 41.80 2.11
C ALA A 30 34.93 41.10 2.37
N THR A 31 35.05 39.89 1.83
CA THR A 31 36.31 39.14 1.68
C THR A 31 36.71 39.17 0.22
N PHE A 32 37.94 39.57 -0.05
CA PHE A 32 38.46 39.70 -1.39
C PHE A 32 39.40 38.56 -1.75
N GLU A 33 39.16 37.97 -2.90
CA GLU A 33 40.16 37.17 -3.59
C GLU A 33 40.70 38.03 -4.75
N GLU A 34 42.00 38.30 -4.73
CA GLU A 34 42.63 39.18 -5.69
C GLU A 34 43.26 38.40 -6.83
N CYS A 35 43.00 38.84 -8.05
CA CYS A 35 43.55 38.23 -9.25
C CYS A 35 44.22 39.31 -10.11
N VAL A 36 45.55 39.23 -10.26
CA VAL A 36 46.38 40.14 -11.04
C VAL A 36 46.55 39.64 -12.47
N GLU A 37 46.49 38.32 -12.66
CA GLU A 37 46.72 37.67 -13.95
C GLU A 37 45.38 37.29 -14.61
N PRO A 38 45.03 37.88 -15.77
CA PRO A 38 43.74 37.59 -16.45
C PRO A 38 43.51 36.12 -16.75
N GLU A 39 44.57 35.35 -17.04
CA GLU A 39 44.51 33.93 -17.36
C GLU A 39 43.99 33.06 -16.20
N ARG A 40 44.14 33.55 -14.95
CA ARG A 40 43.68 32.84 -13.74
C ARG A 40 42.25 33.12 -13.37
N VAL A 41 41.60 34.12 -13.97
CA VAL A 41 40.22 34.52 -13.61
C VAL A 41 39.22 33.41 -13.90
N LEU A 42 39.30 32.79 -15.08
CA LEU A 42 38.38 31.67 -15.44
C LEU A 42 38.52 30.47 -14.51
N PRO A 43 39.74 29.95 -14.22
CA PRO A 43 39.91 28.89 -13.23
C PRO A 43 39.40 29.23 -11.81
N LEU A 44 39.58 30.48 -11.36
CA LEU A 44 39.10 30.96 -10.08
C LEU A 44 37.58 31.04 -10.06
N ALA A 45 36.96 31.64 -11.06
CA ALA A 45 35.52 31.76 -11.20
C ALA A 45 34.82 30.40 -11.31
N ALA A 46 35.47 29.40 -11.93
CA ALA A 46 34.94 28.05 -12.04
C ALA A 46 34.99 27.23 -10.73
N ARG A 47 35.94 27.53 -9.83
CA ARG A 47 36.16 26.81 -8.58
C ARG A 47 35.55 27.50 -7.36
N GLY A 48 35.42 28.83 -7.44
CA GLY A 48 34.95 29.67 -6.33
C GLY A 48 33.45 29.95 -6.38
N THR A 49 32.90 30.31 -5.24
CA THR A 49 31.56 30.90 -5.12
C THR A 49 31.73 32.35 -4.74
N TYR A 50 31.40 33.25 -5.65
CA TYR A 50 31.53 34.72 -5.44
C TYR A 50 30.13 35.34 -5.48
N ASP A 51 29.94 36.38 -4.66
CA ASP A 51 28.72 37.21 -4.74
C ASP A 51 28.82 38.20 -5.89
N CYS A 52 30.07 38.63 -6.28
CA CYS A 52 30.31 39.54 -7.36
C CYS A 52 31.76 39.43 -7.84
N ILE A 53 31.99 39.71 -9.14
CA ILE A 53 33.30 39.91 -9.72
C ILE A 53 33.43 41.41 -10.03
N LEU A 54 34.49 42.06 -9.50
CA LEU A 54 34.91 43.38 -9.89
C LEU A 54 36.06 43.26 -10.88
N LEU A 55 35.85 43.71 -12.09
CA LEU A 55 36.76 43.52 -13.21
C LEU A 55 37.26 44.84 -13.73
N ASP A 56 38.58 45.04 -13.72
CA ASP A 56 39.14 46.18 -14.41
C ASP A 56 39.01 46.02 -15.94
N TYR A 57 38.71 47.13 -16.62
CA TYR A 57 38.63 47.16 -18.08
C TYR A 57 40.01 47.06 -18.74
N ARG A 58 41.03 47.70 -18.16
CA ARG A 58 42.41 47.74 -18.72
C ARG A 58 43.29 46.71 -18.02
N LEU A 59 43.39 45.54 -18.62
CA LEU A 59 44.24 44.47 -18.10
C LEU A 59 45.45 44.22 -19.01
N PRO A 60 46.56 43.72 -18.48
CA PRO A 60 47.72 43.32 -19.30
C PRO A 60 47.33 42.21 -20.29
N ARG A 61 47.67 42.37 -21.56
CA ARG A 61 47.48 41.38 -22.65
C ARG A 61 46.03 41.12 -23.07
N THR A 62 45.03 41.61 -22.37
CA THR A 62 43.63 41.49 -22.73
C THR A 62 42.83 42.68 -22.20
N ASP A 63 41.63 42.87 -22.66
CA ASP A 63 40.71 43.85 -22.07
C ASP A 63 39.58 43.19 -21.26
N GLY A 64 38.96 43.98 -20.40
CA GLY A 64 37.87 43.52 -19.55
C GLY A 64 36.66 43.01 -20.34
N LEU A 65 36.40 43.54 -21.53
CA LEU A 65 35.30 43.09 -22.40
C LEU A 65 35.54 41.67 -22.93
N THR A 66 36.75 41.39 -23.39
CA THR A 66 37.16 40.07 -23.89
C THR A 66 37.09 39.03 -22.76
N LEU A 67 37.56 39.38 -21.56
CA LEU A 67 37.52 38.51 -20.41
C LEU A 67 36.08 38.27 -19.94
N LEU A 68 35.22 39.28 -19.93
CA LEU A 68 33.80 39.16 -19.61
C LEU A 68 33.07 38.20 -20.56
N ARG A 69 33.31 38.33 -21.87
CA ARG A 69 32.77 37.41 -22.89
C ARG A 69 33.22 35.98 -22.63
N SER A 70 34.49 35.77 -22.30
CA SER A 70 35.02 34.44 -21.96
C SER A 70 34.38 33.85 -20.69
N LEU A 71 34.16 34.65 -19.66
CA LEU A 71 33.44 34.25 -18.44
C LEU A 71 32.01 33.79 -18.77
N ARG A 72 31.27 34.55 -19.58
CA ARG A 72 29.90 34.20 -19.98
C ARG A 72 29.84 32.94 -20.85
N GLN A 73 30.78 32.78 -21.79
CA GLN A 73 30.87 31.56 -22.61
C GLN A 73 31.22 30.32 -21.80
N SER A 74 31.97 30.48 -20.71
CA SER A 74 32.30 29.39 -19.78
C SER A 74 31.20 29.08 -18.76
N GLY A 75 30.02 29.71 -18.85
CA GLY A 75 28.87 29.45 -17.98
C GLY A 75 28.94 30.13 -16.61
N VAL A 76 29.86 31.07 -16.40
CA VAL A 76 29.93 31.87 -15.16
C VAL A 76 28.73 32.81 -15.08
N THR A 77 27.92 32.68 -14.06
CA THR A 77 26.66 33.44 -13.85
C THR A 77 26.82 34.60 -12.89
N PHE A 78 27.88 34.63 -12.08
CA PHE A 78 28.09 35.68 -11.07
C PHE A 78 28.00 37.10 -11.69
N PRO A 79 27.42 38.07 -10.97
CA PRO A 79 27.38 39.44 -11.44
C PRO A 79 28.78 39.99 -11.58
N VAL A 80 29.07 40.55 -12.75
CA VAL A 80 30.36 41.19 -13.06
C VAL A 80 30.11 42.69 -13.17
N VAL A 81 30.77 43.47 -12.31
CA VAL A 81 30.79 44.94 -12.38
C VAL A 81 32.16 45.37 -12.91
N VAL A 82 32.15 46.08 -14.02
CA VAL A 82 33.39 46.48 -14.69
C VAL A 82 33.83 47.87 -14.25
N LEU A 83 35.10 48.01 -13.87
CA LEU A 83 35.71 49.28 -13.49
C LEU A 83 36.41 49.88 -14.73
N THR A 84 36.04 51.12 -15.11
CA THR A 84 36.59 51.78 -16.30
C THR A 84 37.35 53.06 -15.94
N GLY A 85 38.32 53.46 -16.78
CA GLY A 85 38.97 54.79 -16.70
C GLY A 85 38.13 55.87 -17.37
N LEU A 86 38.75 56.87 -18.00
CA LEU A 86 38.05 57.99 -18.62
C LEU A 86 37.33 57.60 -19.93
N GLY A 87 36.02 57.88 -19.99
CA GLY A 87 35.39 58.59 -21.10
C GLY A 87 34.93 57.80 -22.31
N ASP A 88 34.39 56.56 -22.18
CA ASP A 88 33.82 55.89 -23.38
C ASP A 88 32.40 55.38 -23.10
N GLU A 89 31.40 56.20 -23.45
CA GLU A 89 29.99 55.76 -23.45
C GLU A 89 29.75 54.56 -24.39
N GLU A 90 30.51 54.46 -25.50
CA GLU A 90 30.46 53.34 -26.42
C GLU A 90 30.93 52.02 -25.77
N VAL A 91 31.98 52.06 -24.95
CA VAL A 91 32.49 50.91 -24.20
C VAL A 91 31.47 50.43 -23.15
N ALA A 92 30.77 51.36 -22.51
CA ALA A 92 29.74 51.02 -21.53
C ALA A 92 28.60 50.19 -22.16
N VAL A 93 28.13 50.58 -23.34
CA VAL A 93 27.10 49.84 -24.09
C VAL A 93 27.59 48.44 -24.50
N GLU A 94 28.83 48.32 -24.92
CA GLU A 94 29.43 47.01 -25.27
C GLU A 94 29.56 46.08 -24.07
N LEU A 95 29.98 46.60 -22.92
CA LEU A 95 30.05 45.84 -21.65
C LEU A 95 28.68 45.31 -21.21
N MET A 96 27.66 46.15 -21.27
CA MET A 96 26.28 45.73 -20.92
C MET A 96 25.76 44.66 -21.88
N LYS A 97 26.00 44.80 -23.19
CA LYS A 97 25.64 43.77 -24.18
C LYS A 97 26.41 42.47 -23.98
N ALA A 98 27.65 42.52 -23.49
CA ALA A 98 28.46 41.36 -23.17
C ALA A 98 28.06 40.67 -21.86
N GLY A 99 27.11 41.23 -21.11
CA GLY A 99 26.57 40.63 -19.89
C GLY A 99 27.22 41.17 -18.60
N ALA A 100 27.80 42.38 -18.59
CA ALA A 100 28.13 43.07 -17.35
C ALA A 100 26.82 43.37 -16.58
N ALA A 101 26.86 43.23 -15.26
CA ALA A 101 25.75 43.62 -14.40
C ALA A 101 25.68 45.15 -14.20
N ASP A 102 26.84 45.80 -14.23
CA ASP A 102 27.00 47.26 -14.21
C ASP A 102 28.41 47.63 -14.60
N TYR A 103 28.66 48.95 -14.82
CA TYR A 103 29.98 49.52 -14.99
C TYR A 103 30.16 50.78 -14.13
N LEU A 104 31.39 51.01 -13.63
CA LEU A 104 31.70 52.11 -12.74
C LEU A 104 33.00 52.82 -13.23
N ASN A 105 32.93 54.15 -13.32
CA ASN A 105 34.12 54.94 -13.70
C ASN A 105 34.98 55.16 -12.46
N LYS A 106 36.27 54.70 -12.53
CA LYS A 106 37.25 54.81 -11.41
C LYS A 106 37.46 56.25 -10.95
N ASN A 107 37.43 57.24 -11.83
CA ASN A 107 37.66 58.66 -11.47
C ASN A 107 36.51 59.34 -10.75
N THR A 108 35.27 58.79 -10.91
CA THR A 108 34.06 59.34 -10.26
C THR A 108 33.47 58.34 -9.30
N LEU A 109 34.22 57.33 -8.91
CA LEU A 109 33.76 56.25 -8.02
C LEU A 109 33.67 56.78 -6.58
N THR A 110 32.46 56.72 -6.01
CA THR A 110 32.19 57.01 -4.60
C THR A 110 31.69 55.79 -3.87
N PRO A 111 31.82 55.78 -2.53
CA PRO A 111 31.31 54.66 -1.72
C PRO A 111 29.83 54.34 -2.00
N GLU A 112 29.00 55.39 -2.15
CA GLU A 112 27.53 55.26 -2.35
C GLU A 112 27.20 54.67 -3.75
N ARG A 113 27.99 55.06 -4.78
CA ARG A 113 27.83 54.50 -6.14
C ARG A 113 28.21 53.04 -6.17
N LEU A 114 29.33 52.68 -5.55
CA LEU A 114 29.80 51.32 -5.44
C LEU A 114 28.78 50.41 -4.72
N GLU A 115 28.30 50.89 -3.55
CA GLU A 115 27.31 50.16 -2.80
C GLU A 115 26.01 49.96 -3.60
N ARG A 116 25.50 50.96 -4.26
CA ARG A 116 24.26 50.88 -5.05
C ARG A 116 24.41 49.91 -6.21
N SER A 117 25.50 49.96 -6.95
CA SER A 117 25.79 49.08 -8.08
C SER A 117 25.88 47.62 -7.63
N LEU A 118 26.65 47.34 -6.59
CA LEU A 118 26.78 45.99 -6.03
C LEU A 118 25.46 45.45 -5.49
N ARG A 119 24.71 46.25 -4.73
CA ARG A 119 23.43 45.86 -4.18
C ARG A 119 22.42 45.48 -5.27
N TYR A 120 22.39 46.28 -6.35
CA TYR A 120 21.53 46.03 -7.49
C TYR A 120 21.97 44.77 -8.26
N ALA A 121 23.24 44.64 -8.58
CA ALA A 121 23.80 43.51 -9.35
C ALA A 121 23.62 42.18 -8.61
N ILE A 122 23.94 42.14 -7.31
CA ILE A 122 23.82 40.94 -6.48
C ILE A 122 22.35 40.61 -6.24
N GLY A 123 21.51 41.64 -5.96
CA GLY A 123 20.07 41.44 -5.74
C GLY A 123 19.37 40.86 -6.96
N LEU A 124 19.64 41.36 -8.14
CA LEU A 124 19.07 40.87 -9.39
C LEU A 124 19.49 39.42 -9.66
N HIS A 125 20.79 39.12 -9.47
CA HIS A 125 21.32 37.77 -9.66
C HIS A 125 20.66 36.76 -8.72
N ARG A 126 20.56 37.07 -7.43
CA ARG A 126 19.89 36.20 -6.44
C ARG A 126 18.41 35.98 -6.76
N ALA A 127 17.70 37.03 -7.16
CA ALA A 127 16.30 36.91 -7.57
C ALA A 127 16.13 35.98 -8.80
N ASP A 128 17.06 36.03 -9.75
CA ASP A 128 17.06 35.13 -10.93
C ASP A 128 17.38 33.68 -10.56
N GLU A 129 18.33 33.45 -9.65
CA GLU A 129 18.65 32.11 -9.13
C GLU A 129 17.46 31.52 -8.35
N ASP A 130 16.86 32.30 -7.45
CA ASP A 130 15.68 31.86 -6.69
C ASP A 130 14.51 31.52 -7.62
N ARG A 131 14.30 32.36 -8.66
CA ARG A 131 13.25 32.10 -9.65
C ARG A 131 13.50 30.81 -10.44
N ARG A 132 14.74 30.53 -10.85
CA ARG A 132 15.11 29.28 -11.54
C ARG A 132 14.88 28.07 -10.64
N ALA A 133 15.35 28.13 -9.40
CA ALA A 133 15.18 27.04 -8.43
C ALA A 133 13.70 26.75 -8.14
N LEU A 134 12.85 27.79 -8.06
CA LEU A 134 11.41 27.62 -7.89
C LEU A 134 10.75 26.96 -9.10
N LEU A 135 11.12 27.37 -10.32
CA LEU A 135 10.59 26.78 -11.56
C LEU A 135 10.97 25.29 -11.69
N GLU A 136 12.21 24.94 -11.35
CA GLU A 136 12.67 23.55 -11.36
C GLU A 136 11.88 22.69 -10.36
N ARG A 137 11.67 23.20 -9.14
CA ARG A 137 10.85 22.51 -8.12
C ARG A 137 9.40 22.35 -8.56
N GLU A 138 8.81 23.39 -9.16
CA GLU A 138 7.44 23.33 -9.68
C GLU A 138 7.32 22.27 -10.80
N GLN A 139 8.27 22.26 -11.73
CA GLN A 139 8.28 21.25 -12.80
C GLN A 139 8.40 19.84 -12.26
N GLN A 140 9.30 19.62 -11.31
CA GLN A 140 9.48 18.31 -10.68
C GLN A 140 8.19 17.86 -9.96
N ALA A 141 7.60 18.72 -9.14
CA ALA A 141 6.35 18.43 -8.42
C ALA A 141 5.19 18.15 -9.40
N ARG A 142 5.14 18.88 -10.52
CA ARG A 142 4.13 18.66 -11.56
C ARG A 142 4.30 17.29 -12.25
N LEU A 143 5.53 16.89 -12.57
CA LEU A 143 5.81 15.57 -13.16
C LEU A 143 5.42 14.44 -12.21
N GLU A 144 5.75 14.56 -10.93
CA GLU A 144 5.37 13.59 -9.90
C GLU A 144 3.84 13.48 -9.75
N ALA A 145 3.15 14.62 -9.69
CA ALA A 145 1.68 14.63 -9.62
C ALA A 145 1.03 14.02 -10.87
N GLN A 146 1.57 14.29 -12.06
CA GLN A 146 1.08 13.70 -13.30
C GLN A 146 1.31 12.18 -13.35
N ALA A 147 2.48 11.70 -12.90
CA ALA A 147 2.78 10.27 -12.83
C ALA A 147 1.81 9.56 -11.86
N ALA A 148 1.58 10.14 -10.68
CA ALA A 148 0.63 9.62 -9.71
C ALA A 148 -0.81 9.57 -10.24
N ASN A 149 -1.23 10.61 -10.96
CA ASN A 149 -2.58 10.64 -11.55
C ASN A 149 -2.75 9.61 -12.67
N ARG A 150 -1.75 9.44 -13.55
CA ARG A 150 -1.78 8.37 -14.58
C ARG A 150 -1.87 6.98 -13.96
N ALA A 151 -1.07 6.70 -12.94
CA ALA A 151 -1.11 5.43 -12.22
C ALA A 151 -2.50 5.17 -11.60
N LYS A 152 -3.16 6.22 -11.07
CA LYS A 152 -4.53 6.15 -10.56
C LYS A 152 -5.54 5.83 -11.66
N ASP A 153 -5.44 6.48 -12.83
CA ASP A 153 -6.37 6.28 -13.95
C ASP A 153 -6.22 4.87 -14.54
N GLU A 154 -4.99 4.38 -14.72
CA GLU A 154 -4.69 3.01 -15.13
C GLU A 154 -5.23 1.98 -14.14
N PHE A 155 -5.10 2.25 -12.83
CA PHE A 155 -5.70 1.43 -11.78
C PHE A 155 -7.21 1.32 -11.92
N LEU A 156 -7.92 2.45 -12.05
CA LEU A 156 -9.39 2.46 -12.18
C LEU A 156 -9.86 1.72 -13.44
N ALA A 157 -9.13 1.86 -14.54
CA ALA A 157 -9.43 1.15 -15.78
C ALA A 157 -9.26 -0.37 -15.62
N THR A 158 -8.15 -0.81 -15.05
CA THR A 158 -7.85 -2.22 -14.79
C THR A 158 -8.85 -2.82 -13.80
N LEU A 159 -9.13 -2.14 -12.69
CA LEU A 159 -10.11 -2.56 -11.70
C LEU A 159 -11.50 -2.76 -12.33
N SER A 160 -11.94 -1.80 -13.15
CA SER A 160 -13.24 -1.89 -13.84
C SER A 160 -13.31 -3.11 -14.75
N HIS A 161 -12.23 -3.45 -15.43
CA HIS A 161 -12.15 -4.63 -16.29
C HIS A 161 -12.21 -5.93 -15.47
N GLU A 162 -11.38 -6.03 -14.43
CA GLU A 162 -11.28 -7.24 -13.58
C GLU A 162 -12.55 -7.51 -12.77
N LEU A 163 -13.31 -6.49 -12.39
CA LEU A 163 -14.62 -6.66 -11.75
C LEU A 163 -15.72 -7.02 -12.76
N ARG A 164 -15.66 -6.49 -13.99
CA ARG A 164 -16.70 -6.72 -15.00
C ARG A 164 -16.67 -8.14 -15.57
N THR A 165 -15.48 -8.73 -15.70
CA THR A 165 -15.33 -10.07 -16.30
C THR A 165 -16.06 -11.15 -15.51
N PRO A 166 -15.83 -11.36 -14.20
CA PRO A 166 -16.57 -12.33 -13.42
C PRO A 166 -18.07 -11.98 -13.31
N LEU A 167 -18.41 -10.70 -13.20
CA LEU A 167 -19.80 -10.25 -13.12
C LEU A 167 -20.58 -10.61 -14.39
N ASN A 168 -19.98 -10.41 -15.57
CA ASN A 168 -20.61 -10.79 -16.85
C ASN A 168 -20.81 -12.31 -16.97
N ALA A 169 -19.85 -13.10 -16.48
CA ALA A 169 -19.97 -14.55 -16.44
C ALA A 169 -21.13 -15.00 -15.53
N ILE A 170 -21.19 -14.46 -14.30
CA ILE A 170 -22.28 -14.71 -13.35
C ILE A 170 -23.63 -14.36 -13.98
N LEU A 171 -23.76 -13.14 -14.50
CA LEU A 171 -25.01 -12.65 -15.09
C LEU A 171 -25.43 -13.47 -16.33
N GLY A 172 -24.47 -13.84 -17.19
CA GLY A 172 -24.74 -14.63 -18.39
C GLY A 172 -25.26 -16.02 -18.05
N TRP A 173 -24.60 -16.75 -17.16
CA TRP A 173 -25.02 -18.08 -16.75
C TRP A 173 -26.29 -18.08 -15.89
N SER A 174 -26.47 -17.07 -15.04
CA SER A 174 -27.71 -16.89 -14.28
C SER A 174 -28.92 -16.68 -15.19
N ARG A 175 -28.77 -15.86 -16.24
CA ARG A 175 -29.84 -15.67 -17.24
C ARG A 175 -30.15 -16.95 -18.00
N LEU A 176 -29.13 -17.71 -18.42
CA LEU A 176 -29.34 -19.00 -19.10
C LEU A 176 -30.07 -20.01 -18.20
N LEU A 177 -29.69 -20.11 -16.93
CA LEU A 177 -30.41 -20.93 -15.94
C LEU A 177 -31.88 -20.53 -15.80
N ALA A 178 -32.15 -19.22 -15.78
CA ALA A 178 -33.51 -18.69 -15.67
C ALA A 178 -34.42 -19.01 -16.86
N THR A 179 -33.87 -19.37 -18.03
CA THR A 179 -34.70 -19.79 -19.20
C THR A 179 -35.34 -21.15 -19.02
N GLY A 180 -34.82 -21.99 -18.10
CA GLY A 180 -35.36 -23.33 -17.83
C GLY A 180 -35.13 -24.37 -18.93
N HIS A 181 -34.36 -24.02 -19.99
CA HIS A 181 -34.17 -24.88 -21.16
C HIS A 181 -32.80 -25.62 -21.17
N LEU A 182 -32.03 -25.56 -20.09
CA LEU A 182 -30.75 -26.24 -20.00
C LEU A 182 -30.94 -27.68 -19.53
N ASP A 183 -30.12 -28.58 -20.07
CA ASP A 183 -30.01 -29.93 -19.52
C ASP A 183 -29.36 -29.92 -18.13
N GLU A 184 -29.51 -31.03 -17.39
CA GLU A 184 -29.01 -31.12 -16.00
C GLU A 184 -27.49 -30.95 -15.89
N ALA A 185 -26.72 -31.47 -16.86
CA ALA A 185 -25.26 -31.36 -16.87
C ALA A 185 -24.80 -29.92 -17.11
N THR A 186 -25.44 -29.22 -18.07
CA THR A 186 -25.17 -27.80 -18.34
C THR A 186 -25.63 -26.92 -17.19
N SER A 187 -26.76 -27.23 -16.55
CA SER A 187 -27.24 -26.50 -15.37
C SER A 187 -26.26 -26.61 -14.21
N ARG A 188 -25.75 -27.82 -13.92
CA ARG A 188 -24.75 -28.05 -12.87
C ARG A 188 -23.46 -27.28 -13.17
N ARG A 189 -22.97 -27.33 -14.40
CA ARG A 189 -21.80 -26.57 -14.84
C ARG A 189 -22.00 -25.06 -14.73
N ALA A 190 -23.21 -24.57 -15.03
CA ALA A 190 -23.54 -23.15 -14.89
C ALA A 190 -23.43 -22.69 -13.43
N VAL A 191 -23.95 -23.49 -12.49
CA VAL A 191 -23.85 -23.22 -11.05
C VAL A 191 -22.38 -23.17 -10.61
N GLU A 192 -21.57 -24.16 -11.01
CA GLU A 192 -20.12 -24.20 -10.70
C GLU A 192 -19.38 -22.94 -11.23
N ILE A 193 -19.72 -22.49 -12.44
CA ILE A 193 -19.12 -21.28 -13.02
C ILE A 193 -19.56 -20.04 -12.24
N ILE A 194 -20.81 -19.92 -11.88
CA ILE A 194 -21.35 -18.79 -11.08
C ILE A 194 -20.63 -18.75 -9.74
N GLU A 195 -20.60 -19.88 -9.03
CA GLU A 195 -19.94 -19.99 -7.72
C GLU A 195 -18.47 -19.58 -7.76
N ARG A 196 -17.71 -20.13 -8.72
CA ARG A 196 -16.29 -19.80 -8.90
C ARG A 196 -16.07 -18.31 -9.17
N ASN A 197 -16.88 -17.69 -10.04
CA ASN A 197 -16.75 -16.27 -10.34
C ASN A 197 -17.19 -15.37 -9.19
N THR A 198 -18.19 -15.79 -8.41
CA THR A 198 -18.61 -15.08 -7.19
C THR A 198 -17.51 -15.07 -6.14
N ARG A 199 -16.82 -16.22 -5.92
CA ARG A 199 -15.67 -16.30 -5.00
C ARG A 199 -14.51 -15.41 -5.46
N LEU A 200 -14.21 -15.41 -6.77
CA LEU A 200 -13.20 -14.52 -7.35
C LEU A 200 -13.54 -13.05 -7.12
N GLN A 201 -14.80 -12.68 -7.30
CA GLN A 201 -15.24 -11.29 -7.09
C GLN A 201 -15.17 -10.87 -5.63
N ALA A 202 -15.56 -11.74 -4.71
CA ALA A 202 -15.43 -11.51 -3.27
C ALA A 202 -13.96 -11.27 -2.88
N GLN A 203 -13.03 -12.09 -3.38
CA GLN A 203 -11.59 -11.93 -3.14
C GLN A 203 -11.06 -10.60 -3.68
N LEU A 204 -11.46 -10.20 -4.90
CA LEU A 204 -11.04 -8.93 -5.48
C LEU A 204 -11.50 -7.72 -4.64
N ILE A 205 -12.71 -7.79 -4.09
CA ILE A 205 -13.25 -6.75 -3.21
C ILE A 205 -12.46 -6.69 -1.90
N GLU A 206 -12.14 -7.85 -1.29
CA GLU A 206 -11.35 -7.91 -0.06
C GLU A 206 -9.94 -7.37 -0.27
N ASP A 207 -9.25 -7.76 -1.34
CA ASP A 207 -7.94 -7.24 -1.72
C ASP A 207 -7.97 -5.70 -1.88
N LEU A 208 -9.04 -5.15 -2.46
CA LEU A 208 -9.23 -3.71 -2.64
C LEU A 208 -9.42 -2.99 -1.31
N LEU A 209 -10.23 -3.56 -0.42
CA LEU A 209 -10.46 -3.03 0.94
C LEU A 209 -9.16 -3.06 1.76
N ASP A 210 -8.38 -4.14 1.66
CA ASP A 210 -7.08 -4.23 2.32
C ASP A 210 -6.12 -3.15 1.82
N ILE A 211 -6.01 -2.95 0.51
CA ILE A 211 -5.19 -1.86 -0.05
C ILE A 211 -5.68 -0.48 0.41
N SER A 212 -6.98 -0.25 0.43
CA SER A 212 -7.54 1.01 0.93
C SER A 212 -7.16 1.27 2.39
N ARG A 213 -7.23 0.24 3.25
CA ARG A 213 -6.82 0.32 4.67
C ARG A 213 -5.32 0.54 4.82
N ILE A 214 -4.51 -0.12 3.97
CA ILE A 214 -3.06 0.03 3.90
C ILE A 214 -2.67 1.47 3.53
N VAL A 215 -3.25 2.01 2.44
CA VAL A 215 -2.93 3.36 1.94
C VAL A 215 -3.32 4.43 2.95
N THR A 216 -4.44 4.24 3.65
CA THR A 216 -4.92 5.19 4.66
C THR A 216 -4.28 5.00 6.04
N GLY A 217 -3.37 4.02 6.21
CA GLY A 217 -2.74 3.70 7.51
C GLY A 217 -3.73 3.20 8.57
N LYS A 218 -4.91 2.71 8.13
CA LYS A 218 -5.98 2.25 9.04
C LYS A 218 -5.96 0.74 9.29
N LEU A 219 -5.07 -0.01 8.62
CA LEU A 219 -4.93 -1.43 8.88
C LEU A 219 -4.31 -1.63 10.26
N ARG A 220 -5.04 -2.31 11.14
CA ARG A 220 -4.58 -2.71 12.47
C ARG A 220 -4.46 -4.22 12.50
N LEU A 221 -3.35 -4.72 13.05
CA LEU A 221 -3.13 -6.14 13.28
C LEU A 221 -3.59 -6.51 14.69
N GLU A 222 -4.18 -7.68 14.80
CA GLU A 222 -4.59 -8.29 16.07
C GLU A 222 -3.60 -9.40 16.42
N PHE A 223 -2.57 -9.05 17.17
CA PHE A 223 -1.50 -9.97 17.52
C PHE A 223 -1.95 -11.01 18.54
N ASP A 224 -1.74 -12.28 18.21
CA ASP A 224 -1.91 -13.42 19.10
C ASP A 224 -0.68 -14.32 19.04
N THR A 225 -0.52 -15.16 20.04
CA THR A 225 0.57 -16.15 20.13
C THR A 225 0.08 -17.45 19.53
N VAL A 226 0.54 -17.78 18.33
CA VAL A 226 0.04 -18.93 17.55
C VAL A 226 1.20 -19.79 17.07
N GLU A 227 0.99 -21.10 17.02
CA GLU A 227 1.92 -22.03 16.38
C GLU A 227 1.91 -21.81 14.86
N MET A 228 3.08 -21.57 14.26
CA MET A 228 3.21 -21.34 12.83
C MET A 228 2.65 -22.50 12.00
N HIS A 229 2.81 -23.71 12.48
CA HIS A 229 2.29 -24.92 11.86
C HIS A 229 0.78 -24.83 11.56
N THR A 230 -0.02 -24.40 12.51
CA THR A 230 -1.48 -24.26 12.35
C THR A 230 -1.85 -23.30 11.21
N ILE A 231 -1.11 -22.18 11.09
CA ILE A 231 -1.36 -21.19 10.03
C ILE A 231 -0.99 -21.75 8.65
N VAL A 232 0.14 -22.43 8.59
CA VAL A 232 0.67 -22.99 7.34
C VAL A 232 -0.21 -24.15 6.87
N GLU A 233 -0.63 -25.05 7.75
CA GLU A 233 -1.54 -26.16 7.41
C GLU A 233 -2.88 -25.68 6.89
N ALA A 234 -3.49 -24.69 7.56
CA ALA A 234 -4.76 -24.11 7.10
C ALA A 234 -4.62 -23.48 5.69
N ALA A 235 -3.49 -22.84 5.39
CA ALA A 235 -3.24 -22.30 4.05
C ALA A 235 -3.01 -23.42 3.00
N ILE A 236 -2.32 -24.50 3.35
CA ILE A 236 -2.11 -25.67 2.49
C ILE A 236 -3.44 -26.34 2.16
N GLU A 237 -4.29 -26.60 3.14
CA GLU A 237 -5.60 -27.22 2.92
C GLU A 237 -6.46 -26.38 1.98
N ALA A 238 -6.45 -25.06 2.13
CA ALA A 238 -7.20 -24.14 1.27
C ALA A 238 -6.75 -24.17 -0.21
N VAL A 239 -5.48 -24.43 -0.50
CA VAL A 239 -4.94 -24.43 -1.89
C VAL A 239 -4.86 -25.81 -2.52
N ARG A 240 -4.93 -26.89 -1.74
CA ARG A 240 -4.82 -28.29 -2.21
C ARG A 240 -5.75 -28.62 -3.38
N PRO A 241 -7.08 -28.30 -3.32
CA PRO A 241 -7.97 -28.59 -4.45
C PRO A 241 -7.55 -27.87 -5.74
N SER A 242 -6.99 -26.67 -5.62
CA SER A 242 -6.49 -25.92 -6.76
C SER A 242 -5.21 -26.54 -7.36
N ALA A 243 -4.31 -27.02 -6.53
CA ALA A 243 -3.10 -27.71 -6.96
C ALA A 243 -3.46 -29.02 -7.70
N ASP A 244 -4.33 -29.83 -7.12
CA ASP A 244 -4.80 -31.10 -7.68
C ASP A 244 -5.48 -30.89 -9.04
N SER A 245 -6.40 -29.94 -9.14
CA SER A 245 -7.11 -29.62 -10.38
C SER A 245 -6.19 -29.14 -11.51
N ARG A 246 -5.04 -28.55 -11.18
CA ARG A 246 -4.03 -28.08 -12.13
C ARG A 246 -2.92 -29.11 -12.41
N GLY A 247 -2.91 -30.23 -11.69
CA GLY A 247 -1.85 -31.23 -11.78
C GLY A 247 -0.49 -30.73 -11.30
N VAL A 248 -0.48 -29.85 -10.27
CA VAL A 248 0.73 -29.30 -9.63
C VAL A 248 0.99 -30.08 -8.34
N GLN A 249 2.21 -30.61 -8.20
CA GLN A 249 2.61 -31.35 -7.01
C GLN A 249 2.95 -30.37 -5.87
N LEU A 250 2.25 -30.49 -4.73
CA LEU A 250 2.53 -29.69 -3.52
C LEU A 250 3.38 -30.53 -2.56
N ILE A 251 4.58 -30.03 -2.24
CA ILE A 251 5.56 -30.65 -1.32
C ILE A 251 5.69 -29.73 -0.10
N CYS A 252 5.46 -30.28 1.09
CA CYS A 252 5.52 -29.53 2.33
C CYS A 252 6.55 -30.17 3.26
N ASP A 253 7.64 -29.44 3.53
CA ASP A 253 8.71 -29.82 4.44
C ASP A 253 8.69 -28.86 5.65
N LEU A 254 7.90 -29.21 6.65
CA LEU A 254 7.71 -28.40 7.86
C LEU A 254 8.65 -28.91 8.96
N HIS A 255 9.90 -28.46 8.94
CA HIS A 255 10.88 -28.75 9.97
C HIS A 255 10.70 -27.74 11.12
N ASP A 256 10.66 -28.22 12.38
CA ASP A 256 10.52 -27.42 13.62
C ASP A 256 9.27 -26.55 13.72
N ALA A 257 8.14 -27.02 13.20
CA ALA A 257 6.87 -26.28 13.10
C ALA A 257 6.15 -26.03 14.45
N THR A 258 6.72 -26.43 15.60
CA THR A 258 6.16 -26.17 16.95
C THR A 258 6.45 -24.76 17.46
N GLU A 259 6.95 -23.88 16.60
CA GLU A 259 7.31 -22.53 17.02
C GLU A 259 6.13 -21.61 17.12
N THR A 260 6.08 -20.94 18.25
CA THR A 260 5.11 -19.90 18.56
C THR A 260 5.61 -18.56 18.02
N ILE A 261 4.83 -17.95 17.17
CA ILE A 261 5.05 -16.59 16.66
C ILE A 261 3.99 -15.65 17.22
N LEU A 262 4.36 -14.39 17.41
CA LEU A 262 3.43 -13.32 17.75
C LEU A 262 2.98 -12.66 16.44
N CYS A 263 1.79 -12.99 15.96
CA CYS A 263 1.27 -12.48 14.69
C CYS A 263 -0.26 -12.34 14.73
N ASP A 264 -0.81 -11.68 13.72
CA ASP A 264 -2.24 -11.78 13.40
C ASP A 264 -2.45 -13.07 12.57
N PRO A 265 -3.12 -14.11 13.11
CA PRO A 265 -3.22 -15.41 12.47
C PRO A 265 -3.90 -15.36 11.10
N ALA A 266 -5.00 -14.60 11.00
CA ALA A 266 -5.76 -14.48 9.75
C ALA A 266 -4.95 -13.78 8.66
N ARG A 267 -4.22 -12.73 9.02
CA ARG A 267 -3.35 -11.99 8.09
C ARG A 267 -2.11 -12.78 7.70
N MET A 268 -1.54 -13.55 8.61
CA MET A 268 -0.42 -14.43 8.28
C MET A 268 -0.86 -15.61 7.39
N GLN A 269 -2.04 -16.18 7.64
CA GLN A 269 -2.63 -17.18 6.75
C GLN A 269 -2.87 -16.60 5.34
N GLN A 270 -3.35 -15.36 5.24
CA GLN A 270 -3.50 -14.64 3.97
C GLN A 270 -2.15 -14.48 3.24
N VAL A 271 -1.07 -14.18 3.96
CA VAL A 271 0.29 -14.10 3.40
C VAL A 271 0.70 -15.45 2.76
N VAL A 272 0.59 -16.54 3.51
CA VAL A 272 0.97 -17.89 3.03
C VAL A 272 0.09 -18.31 1.86
N TRP A 273 -1.22 -18.11 1.97
CA TRP A 273 -2.18 -18.42 0.91
C TRP A 273 -1.88 -17.67 -0.40
N ASN A 274 -1.57 -16.35 -0.31
CA ASN A 274 -1.22 -15.54 -1.49
C ASN A 274 0.04 -16.06 -2.19
N LEU A 275 1.07 -16.47 -1.43
CA LEU A 275 2.29 -17.04 -1.99
C LEU A 275 2.04 -18.38 -2.66
N LEU A 276 1.33 -19.29 -1.99
CA LEU A 276 0.99 -20.61 -2.52
C LEU A 276 0.09 -20.52 -3.74
N SER A 277 -0.95 -19.69 -3.69
CA SER A 277 -1.87 -19.46 -4.80
C SER A 277 -1.14 -18.93 -6.04
N ASN A 278 -0.21 -18.00 -5.88
CA ASN A 278 0.64 -17.50 -6.96
C ASN A 278 1.56 -18.60 -7.51
N ALA A 279 2.23 -19.35 -6.65
CA ALA A 279 3.10 -20.44 -7.06
C ALA A 279 2.34 -21.50 -7.90
N ILE A 280 1.16 -21.94 -7.44
CA ILE A 280 0.30 -22.89 -8.16
C ILE A 280 -0.21 -22.29 -9.48
N LYS A 281 -0.55 -21.02 -9.48
CA LYS A 281 -1.05 -20.29 -10.65
C LYS A 281 -0.03 -20.22 -11.79
N PHE A 282 1.24 -19.99 -11.47
CA PHE A 282 2.30 -19.79 -12.43
C PHE A 282 3.13 -21.05 -12.72
N THR A 283 2.83 -22.17 -12.06
CA THR A 283 3.44 -23.46 -12.33
C THR A 283 2.62 -24.24 -13.38
N PRO A 284 3.24 -24.73 -14.46
CA PRO A 284 2.55 -25.55 -15.45
C PRO A 284 2.19 -26.93 -14.88
N PRO A 285 1.22 -27.65 -15.48
CA PRO A 285 0.88 -29.03 -15.11
C PRO A 285 2.12 -29.94 -15.09
N GLY A 286 2.23 -30.77 -14.06
CA GLY A 286 3.40 -31.64 -13.81
C GLY A 286 4.55 -30.96 -13.09
N GLY A 287 4.47 -29.63 -12.82
CA GLY A 287 5.45 -28.92 -12.02
C GLY A 287 5.21 -29.09 -10.51
N GLN A 288 6.10 -28.49 -9.72
CA GLN A 288 6.14 -28.64 -8.26
C GLN A 288 6.11 -27.28 -7.57
N VAL A 289 5.42 -27.22 -6.43
CA VAL A 289 5.48 -26.11 -5.47
C VAL A 289 5.93 -26.70 -4.15
N ARG A 290 7.04 -26.19 -3.63
CA ARG A 290 7.62 -26.60 -2.34
C ARG A 290 7.44 -25.49 -1.32
N LEU A 291 6.90 -25.84 -0.17
CA LEU A 291 6.83 -24.98 0.99
C LEU A 291 7.74 -25.56 2.07
N THR A 292 8.64 -24.73 2.61
CA THR A 292 9.51 -25.06 3.74
C THR A 292 9.32 -24.04 4.85
N SER A 293 9.42 -24.50 6.09
CA SER A 293 9.42 -23.66 7.29
C SER A 293 10.67 -23.96 8.10
N GLU A 294 11.44 -22.93 8.42
CA GLU A 294 12.72 -23.06 9.15
C GLU A 294 12.82 -21.96 10.22
N ARG A 295 13.54 -22.27 11.30
CA ARG A 295 13.92 -21.27 12.30
C ARG A 295 15.32 -20.73 12.01
N GLU A 296 15.43 -19.41 12.00
CA GLU A 296 16.68 -18.70 11.90
C GLU A 296 16.85 -17.76 13.11
N ASP A 297 17.51 -18.21 14.16
CA ASP A 297 17.73 -17.45 15.41
C ASP A 297 16.45 -16.88 16.04
N ARG A 298 16.19 -15.59 15.78
CA ARG A 298 15.04 -14.83 16.28
C ARG A 298 13.91 -14.68 15.26
N PHE A 299 14.05 -15.31 14.11
CA PHE A 299 13.08 -15.25 13.04
C PHE A 299 12.61 -16.64 12.67
N ALA A 300 11.33 -16.74 12.36
CA ALA A 300 10.78 -17.88 11.67
C ALA A 300 10.68 -17.53 10.18
N SER A 301 11.11 -18.42 9.32
CA SER A 301 11.09 -18.23 7.89
C SER A 301 10.14 -19.22 7.21
N ILE A 302 9.33 -18.71 6.27
CA ILE A 302 8.47 -19.50 5.39
C ILE A 302 8.97 -19.27 3.97
N THR A 303 9.35 -20.32 3.28
CA THR A 303 9.81 -20.25 1.89
C THR A 303 8.88 -21.03 0.98
N VAL A 304 8.39 -20.39 -0.07
CA VAL A 304 7.59 -21.00 -1.14
C VAL A 304 8.40 -20.93 -2.42
N ALA A 305 8.78 -22.09 -2.95
CA ALA A 305 9.53 -22.24 -4.19
C ALA A 305 8.69 -22.98 -5.23
N ASP A 306 8.63 -22.48 -6.45
CA ASP A 306 7.93 -23.09 -7.56
C ASP A 306 8.89 -23.43 -8.72
N THR A 307 8.47 -24.35 -9.58
CA THR A 307 9.16 -24.71 -10.83
C THR A 307 8.45 -24.11 -12.04
N GLY A 308 7.84 -22.93 -11.86
CA GLY A 308 7.01 -22.27 -12.84
C GLY A 308 7.76 -21.44 -13.88
N VAL A 309 7.04 -20.50 -14.46
CA VAL A 309 7.53 -19.64 -15.56
C VAL A 309 8.70 -18.73 -15.18
N GLY A 310 8.96 -18.54 -13.88
CA GLY A 310 10.02 -17.68 -13.37
C GLY A 310 9.73 -16.17 -13.53
N ILE A 311 10.69 -15.37 -13.08
CA ILE A 311 10.59 -13.91 -13.07
C ILE A 311 11.80 -13.31 -13.80
N THR A 312 11.57 -12.41 -14.75
CA THR A 312 12.67 -11.75 -15.48
C THR A 312 13.46 -10.84 -14.54
N ALA A 313 14.76 -10.70 -14.78
CA ALA A 313 15.63 -9.85 -13.99
C ALA A 313 15.19 -8.38 -13.98
N GLU A 314 14.56 -7.92 -15.07
CA GLU A 314 14.02 -6.56 -15.20
C GLU A 314 12.78 -6.34 -14.33
N PHE A 315 11.94 -7.36 -14.14
CA PHE A 315 10.71 -7.29 -13.35
C PHE A 315 10.91 -7.59 -11.86
N LEU A 316 11.90 -8.41 -11.51
CA LEU A 316 12.16 -8.86 -10.14
C LEU A 316 12.22 -7.73 -9.08
N PRO A 317 12.84 -6.55 -9.34
CA PRO A 317 12.83 -5.43 -8.40
C PRO A 317 11.43 -4.87 -8.11
N TYR A 318 10.49 -5.07 -9.01
CA TYR A 318 9.14 -4.50 -8.99
C TYR A 318 8.05 -5.51 -8.62
N VAL A 319 8.40 -6.75 -8.31
CA VAL A 319 7.45 -7.85 -8.11
C VAL A 319 6.47 -7.60 -6.97
N PHE A 320 6.84 -6.78 -5.99
CA PHE A 320 6.01 -6.35 -4.86
C PHE A 320 5.32 -5.00 -5.08
N ASP A 321 5.53 -4.34 -6.22
CA ASP A 321 4.87 -3.08 -6.52
C ASP A 321 3.39 -3.32 -6.84
N ARG A 322 2.55 -2.39 -6.40
CA ARG A 322 1.10 -2.47 -6.63
C ARG A 322 0.79 -2.35 -8.12
N PHE A 323 -0.16 -3.18 -8.59
CA PHE A 323 -0.69 -3.13 -9.97
C PHE A 323 0.32 -3.47 -11.06
N ARG A 324 1.52 -3.95 -10.72
CA ARG A 324 2.52 -4.37 -11.69
C ARG A 324 2.42 -5.85 -12.00
N GLN A 325 2.60 -6.17 -13.27
CA GLN A 325 2.63 -7.53 -13.82
C GLN A 325 3.72 -7.61 -14.88
N GLN A 326 4.35 -8.79 -15.01
CA GLN A 326 5.50 -8.98 -15.88
C GLN A 326 5.14 -8.85 -17.37
N ASP A 327 3.97 -9.36 -17.80
CA ASP A 327 3.53 -9.33 -19.20
C ASP A 327 2.01 -9.17 -19.34
N PRO A 328 1.51 -8.20 -20.15
CA PRO A 328 0.09 -8.06 -20.47
C PRO A 328 -0.54 -9.27 -21.18
N ALA A 329 0.27 -10.10 -21.87
CA ALA A 329 -0.19 -11.34 -22.52
C ALA A 329 -0.47 -12.45 -21.50
N THR A 330 0.30 -12.53 -20.43
CA THR A 330 0.11 -13.48 -19.32
C THR A 330 -1.14 -13.13 -18.51
N THR A 331 -1.52 -11.85 -18.45
CA THR A 331 -2.75 -11.35 -17.81
C THR A 331 -4.00 -11.99 -18.41
N ARG A 332 -4.05 -12.16 -19.73
CA ARG A 332 -5.19 -12.81 -20.42
C ARG A 332 -5.34 -14.28 -20.06
N LYS A 333 -4.24 -14.96 -19.70
CA LYS A 333 -4.25 -16.40 -19.41
C LYS A 333 -4.45 -16.72 -17.92
N TYR A 334 -3.98 -15.86 -17.03
CA TYR A 334 -3.93 -16.15 -15.58
C TYR A 334 -4.69 -15.16 -14.70
N GLY A 335 -5.13 -13.99 -15.20
CA GLY A 335 -5.95 -12.99 -14.50
C GLY A 335 -5.35 -12.46 -13.18
N GLY A 336 -5.86 -11.33 -12.68
CA GLY A 336 -5.56 -10.78 -11.37
C GLY A 336 -5.11 -9.32 -11.39
N LEU A 337 -5.25 -8.60 -10.28
CA LEU A 337 -4.97 -7.16 -10.17
C LEU A 337 -3.51 -6.80 -9.89
N GLY A 338 -2.63 -7.79 -9.68
CA GLY A 338 -1.25 -7.52 -9.23
C GLY A 338 -1.17 -6.96 -7.81
N LEU A 339 -2.12 -7.31 -6.95
CA LEU A 339 -2.22 -6.82 -5.58
C LEU A 339 -1.68 -7.80 -4.54
N GLY A 340 -1.80 -9.11 -4.77
CA GLY A 340 -1.51 -10.13 -3.78
C GLY A 340 -0.10 -10.02 -3.18
N LEU A 341 0.96 -9.86 -4.01
CA LEU A 341 2.32 -9.72 -3.51
C LEU A 341 2.58 -8.40 -2.79
N SER A 342 1.93 -7.32 -3.21
CA SER A 342 2.02 -6.04 -2.49
C SER A 342 1.33 -6.09 -1.12
N ILE A 343 0.23 -6.83 -1.00
CA ILE A 343 -0.44 -7.11 0.28
C ILE A 343 0.48 -7.96 1.16
N VAL A 344 1.09 -9.02 0.61
CA VAL A 344 2.07 -9.86 1.32
C VAL A 344 3.19 -9.00 1.92
N ARG A 345 3.83 -8.16 1.12
CA ARG A 345 4.92 -7.29 1.59
C ARG A 345 4.46 -6.40 2.75
N HIS A 346 3.34 -5.74 2.60
CA HIS A 346 2.86 -4.82 3.62
C HIS A 346 2.45 -5.52 4.92
N LEU A 347 1.73 -6.65 4.81
CA LEU A 347 1.37 -7.45 5.99
C LEU A 347 2.61 -7.94 6.73
N VAL A 348 3.62 -8.45 6.01
CA VAL A 348 4.89 -8.90 6.59
C VAL A 348 5.64 -7.74 7.26
N GLU A 349 5.71 -6.57 6.62
CA GLU A 349 6.32 -5.37 7.19
C GLU A 349 5.61 -4.91 8.48
N LEU A 350 4.27 -4.96 8.53
CA LEU A 350 3.50 -4.66 9.74
C LEU A 350 3.75 -5.65 10.89
N HIS A 351 4.10 -6.90 10.57
CA HIS A 351 4.54 -7.90 11.57
C HIS A 351 6.01 -7.73 11.98
N GLY A 352 6.71 -6.68 11.50
CA GLY A 352 8.13 -6.47 11.77
C GLY A 352 9.05 -7.44 11.02
N GLY A 353 8.53 -8.10 10.00
CA GLY A 353 9.22 -9.08 9.17
C GLY A 353 9.77 -8.50 7.86
N THR A 354 10.29 -9.39 7.03
CA THR A 354 10.79 -9.08 5.69
C THR A 354 10.35 -10.14 4.68
N VAL A 355 10.13 -9.74 3.44
CA VAL A 355 9.86 -10.65 2.33
C VAL A 355 10.88 -10.45 1.21
N LYS A 356 11.35 -11.54 0.61
CA LYS A 356 12.26 -11.54 -0.53
C LYS A 356 11.71 -12.42 -1.64
N ALA A 357 12.00 -12.03 -2.89
CA ALA A 357 11.78 -12.84 -4.07
C ALA A 357 13.11 -13.09 -4.78
N THR A 358 13.31 -14.30 -5.27
CA THR A 358 14.45 -14.67 -6.09
C THR A 358 13.99 -15.53 -7.26
N SER A 359 14.60 -15.33 -8.43
CA SER A 359 14.40 -16.15 -9.62
C SER A 359 15.65 -16.04 -10.48
N ASN A 360 16.03 -17.12 -11.14
CA ASN A 360 17.16 -17.14 -12.06
C ASN A 360 16.77 -16.79 -13.51
N GLY A 361 15.55 -16.30 -13.71
CA GLY A 361 15.01 -15.90 -15.00
C GLY A 361 13.83 -16.77 -15.45
N GLU A 362 13.45 -16.61 -16.73
CA GLU A 362 12.31 -17.32 -17.30
C GLU A 362 12.51 -18.84 -17.29
N SER A 363 11.44 -19.56 -17.02
CA SER A 363 11.38 -21.04 -16.96
C SER A 363 12.27 -21.69 -15.88
N THR A 364 12.71 -20.90 -14.88
CA THR A 364 13.52 -21.44 -13.76
C THR A 364 12.76 -21.47 -12.44
N GLY A 365 11.48 -21.07 -12.44
CA GLY A 365 10.67 -20.91 -11.24
C GLY A 365 11.02 -19.66 -10.45
N ALA A 366 10.35 -19.49 -9.34
CA ALA A 366 10.58 -18.40 -8.40
C ALA A 366 10.56 -18.91 -6.95
N THR A 367 11.24 -18.19 -6.07
CA THR A 367 11.27 -18.48 -4.64
C THR A 367 10.95 -17.22 -3.86
N PHE A 368 9.96 -17.32 -2.99
CA PHE A 368 9.55 -16.25 -2.09
C PHE A 368 9.83 -16.68 -0.65
N THR A 369 10.58 -15.87 0.09
CA THR A 369 10.92 -16.13 1.48
C THR A 369 10.37 -15.00 2.37
N VAL A 370 9.51 -15.37 3.32
CA VAL A 370 8.98 -14.49 4.36
C VAL A 370 9.70 -14.80 5.66
N ARG A 371 10.14 -13.76 6.39
CA ARG A 371 10.77 -13.88 7.70
C ARG A 371 10.00 -13.02 8.69
N VAL A 372 9.53 -13.61 9.79
CA VAL A 372 8.82 -12.91 10.85
C VAL A 372 9.50 -13.15 12.20
N PRO A 373 9.48 -12.17 13.13
CA PRO A 373 10.09 -12.33 14.46
C PRO A 373 9.39 -13.45 15.26
N VAL A 374 10.17 -14.30 15.90
CA VAL A 374 9.65 -15.30 16.86
C VAL A 374 9.31 -14.60 18.18
N ALA A 375 8.20 -14.95 18.80
CA ALA A 375 7.83 -14.45 20.11
C ALA A 375 8.92 -14.81 21.14
N PRO A 376 9.32 -13.87 22.03
CA PRO A 376 10.18 -14.23 23.14
C PRO A 376 9.46 -15.26 23.99
N ALA A 377 10.12 -16.39 24.31
CA ALA A 377 9.57 -17.45 25.13
C ALA A 377 9.05 -16.86 26.46
N ARG A 378 7.74 -16.70 26.59
CA ARG A 378 7.08 -16.44 27.86
C ARG A 378 6.78 -17.79 28.49
N ALA A 379 7.41 -18.05 29.63
CA ALA A 379 7.04 -19.14 30.51
C ALA A 379 5.57 -18.98 30.96
N ASP A 380 4.81 -20.03 30.83
CA ASP A 380 3.58 -20.38 31.51
C ASP A 380 2.53 -19.28 31.74
N GLN A 381 1.52 -19.25 30.88
CA GLN A 381 0.13 -19.10 31.33
C GLN A 381 -0.77 -20.06 30.53
N ALA A 382 -0.99 -21.21 31.12
CA ALA A 382 -2.03 -22.15 30.73
C ALA A 382 -3.41 -21.53 31.02
N GLY A 383 -4.30 -21.52 30.05
CA GLY A 383 -5.73 -21.29 30.31
C GLY A 383 -6.49 -20.51 29.25
N ALA A 384 -6.47 -20.92 28.00
CA ALA A 384 -7.59 -20.65 27.10
C ALA A 384 -7.85 -21.92 26.29
N VAL A 385 -8.99 -22.54 26.54
CA VAL A 385 -9.48 -23.70 25.78
C VAL A 385 -9.83 -23.20 24.38
N PRO A 386 -9.19 -23.66 23.32
CA PRO A 386 -9.63 -23.38 21.95
C PRO A 386 -10.93 -24.17 21.74
N LEU A 387 -12.02 -23.49 21.43
CA LEU A 387 -13.16 -24.14 20.79
C LEU A 387 -12.68 -24.61 19.40
N GLN A 388 -12.39 -25.92 19.33
CA GLN A 388 -12.03 -26.61 18.11
C GLN A 388 -13.16 -26.47 17.09
N SER A 389 -12.90 -25.73 16.03
CA SER A 389 -13.76 -25.64 14.84
C SER A 389 -13.39 -26.75 13.83
N SER A 390 -13.38 -28.00 14.26
CA SER A 390 -13.16 -29.12 13.33
C SER A 390 -13.88 -30.35 13.84
N LEU A 391 -15.18 -30.45 13.57
CA LEU A 391 -15.94 -31.71 13.76
C LEU A 391 -17.03 -31.96 12.71
N TYR A 392 -16.97 -31.37 11.52
CA TYR A 392 -17.89 -31.81 10.47
C TYR A 392 -17.12 -32.08 9.17
N ASP A 393 -17.05 -33.36 8.84
CA ASP A 393 -16.65 -33.87 7.53
C ASP A 393 -17.59 -33.28 6.46
N ALA A 394 -17.03 -32.86 5.34
CA ALA A 394 -17.72 -32.16 4.25
C ALA A 394 -18.77 -33.10 3.59
N GLY A 395 -19.97 -33.21 4.15
CA GLY A 395 -21.00 -34.04 3.55
C GLY A 395 -22.39 -33.98 4.17
N GLU A 396 -22.54 -33.85 5.48
CA GLU A 396 -23.86 -33.88 6.10
C GLU A 396 -24.13 -32.65 6.95
N LEU A 397 -25.13 -31.85 6.53
CA LEU A 397 -25.60 -30.71 7.32
C LEU A 397 -26.26 -31.21 8.62
N PRO A 398 -26.01 -30.57 9.77
CA PRO A 398 -26.64 -30.97 11.03
C PRO A 398 -28.17 -30.86 10.96
N VAL A 399 -28.87 -31.82 11.59
CA VAL A 399 -30.34 -31.86 11.64
C VAL A 399 -30.84 -30.92 12.73
N LEU A 400 -31.58 -29.88 12.32
CA LEU A 400 -32.14 -28.84 13.20
C LEU A 400 -33.64 -29.00 13.44
N THR A 401 -34.19 -30.22 13.29
CA THR A 401 -35.63 -30.48 13.41
C THR A 401 -36.16 -30.03 14.78
N GLY A 402 -37.17 -29.16 14.75
CA GLY A 402 -37.83 -28.60 15.95
C GLY A 402 -37.09 -27.45 16.62
N VAL A 403 -35.98 -26.95 16.06
CA VAL A 403 -35.29 -25.71 16.51
C VAL A 403 -35.98 -24.50 15.88
N ARG A 404 -36.41 -23.55 16.71
CA ARG A 404 -36.99 -22.27 16.27
C ARG A 404 -35.87 -21.22 16.19
N VAL A 405 -35.65 -20.67 15.01
CA VAL A 405 -34.62 -19.68 14.77
C VAL A 405 -35.26 -18.38 14.33
N LEU A 406 -34.90 -17.27 14.98
CA LEU A 406 -35.22 -15.92 14.49
C LEU A 406 -34.02 -15.34 13.76
N VAL A 407 -34.20 -15.01 12.49
CA VAL A 407 -33.19 -14.39 11.62
C VAL A 407 -33.55 -12.92 11.45
N VAL A 408 -32.61 -12.03 11.80
CA VAL A 408 -32.76 -10.58 11.72
C VAL A 408 -31.72 -10.01 10.79
N ASP A 409 -32.14 -9.46 9.67
CA ASP A 409 -31.28 -8.84 8.68
C ASP A 409 -32.10 -7.81 7.88
N ASN A 410 -31.54 -6.64 7.59
CA ASN A 410 -32.26 -5.62 6.80
C ASN A 410 -32.28 -5.95 5.31
N GLU A 411 -31.34 -6.76 4.80
CA GLU A 411 -31.28 -7.19 3.40
C GLU A 411 -32.21 -8.39 3.15
N ALA A 412 -33.20 -8.21 2.27
CA ALA A 412 -34.22 -9.24 2.01
C ALA A 412 -33.61 -10.54 1.44
N ASP A 413 -32.64 -10.41 0.53
CA ASP A 413 -32.03 -11.56 -0.15
C ASP A 413 -31.14 -12.36 0.82
N THR A 414 -30.33 -11.69 1.63
CA THR A 414 -29.51 -12.32 2.68
C THR A 414 -30.39 -13.04 3.69
N ARG A 415 -31.45 -12.38 4.14
CA ARG A 415 -32.43 -12.96 5.09
C ARG A 415 -33.11 -14.21 4.52
N ALA A 416 -33.51 -14.17 3.23
CA ALA A 416 -34.10 -15.30 2.53
C ALA A 416 -33.12 -16.48 2.37
N LEU A 417 -31.87 -16.19 2.05
CA LEU A 417 -30.83 -17.21 1.91
C LEU A 417 -30.57 -17.92 3.24
N VAL A 418 -30.35 -17.18 4.33
CA VAL A 418 -30.13 -17.75 5.68
C VAL A 418 -31.34 -18.59 6.12
N ALA A 419 -32.55 -18.10 5.91
CA ALA A 419 -33.77 -18.84 6.22
C ALA A 419 -33.83 -20.15 5.42
N THR A 420 -33.61 -20.11 4.12
CA THR A 420 -33.65 -21.30 3.24
C THR A 420 -32.64 -22.36 3.67
N VAL A 421 -31.42 -21.97 4.02
CA VAL A 421 -30.37 -22.89 4.49
C VAL A 421 -30.82 -23.61 5.78
N LEU A 422 -31.33 -22.86 6.75
CA LEU A 422 -31.74 -23.43 8.04
C LEU A 422 -33.02 -24.30 7.94
N GLU A 423 -33.98 -23.91 7.10
CA GLU A 423 -35.17 -24.69 6.80
C GLU A 423 -34.83 -26.04 6.13
N ARG A 424 -33.82 -26.04 5.23
CA ARG A 424 -33.31 -27.30 4.64
C ARG A 424 -32.68 -28.23 5.67
N CYS A 425 -32.15 -27.67 6.78
CA CYS A 425 -31.71 -28.46 7.93
C CYS A 425 -32.84 -28.88 8.88
N GLY A 426 -34.10 -28.52 8.60
CA GLY A 426 -35.28 -28.87 9.38
C GLY A 426 -35.63 -27.90 10.51
N ALA A 427 -35.06 -26.70 10.57
CA ALA A 427 -35.40 -25.66 11.53
C ALA A 427 -36.73 -24.97 11.19
N HIS A 428 -37.43 -24.47 12.22
CA HIS A 428 -38.53 -23.51 12.03
C HIS A 428 -37.98 -22.09 12.07
N VAL A 429 -37.99 -21.40 10.92
CA VAL A 429 -37.38 -20.07 10.78
C VAL A 429 -38.45 -18.98 10.75
N THR A 430 -38.32 -18.01 11.64
CA THR A 430 -39.02 -16.72 11.56
C THR A 430 -38.06 -15.64 11.21
N THR A 431 -38.50 -14.61 10.50
CA THR A 431 -37.59 -13.55 9.99
C THR A 431 -38.06 -12.18 10.45
N ALA A 432 -37.12 -11.24 10.69
CA ALA A 432 -37.39 -9.84 10.96
C ALA A 432 -36.46 -8.95 10.16
N SER A 433 -36.92 -7.78 9.72
CA SER A 433 -36.17 -6.83 8.91
C SER A 433 -35.52 -5.73 9.73
N SER A 434 -35.75 -5.67 11.03
CA SER A 434 -35.24 -4.64 11.94
C SER A 434 -35.26 -5.07 13.39
N ALA A 435 -34.47 -4.39 14.23
CA ALA A 435 -34.43 -4.65 15.68
C ALA A 435 -35.80 -4.49 16.36
N PRO A 436 -36.61 -3.46 16.10
CA PRO A 436 -37.94 -3.35 16.72
C PRO A 436 -38.89 -4.49 16.30
N GLU A 437 -38.83 -4.95 15.06
CA GLU A 437 -39.60 -6.09 14.60
C GLU A 437 -39.16 -7.38 15.30
N ALA A 438 -37.84 -7.57 15.45
CA ALA A 438 -37.28 -8.71 16.15
C ALA A 438 -37.76 -8.80 17.60
N ILE A 439 -37.72 -7.72 18.36
CA ILE A 439 -38.20 -7.65 19.76
C ILE A 439 -39.70 -7.99 19.85
N ARG A 440 -40.50 -7.46 18.92
CA ARG A 440 -41.92 -7.79 18.88
C ARG A 440 -42.15 -9.31 18.67
N ARG A 441 -41.46 -9.90 17.66
CA ARG A 441 -41.58 -11.33 17.37
C ARG A 441 -41.12 -12.21 18.52
N ILE A 442 -40.00 -11.83 19.18
CA ILE A 442 -39.53 -12.53 20.39
C ILE A 442 -40.56 -12.50 21.50
N SER A 443 -41.34 -11.42 21.63
CA SER A 443 -42.39 -11.29 22.62
C SER A 443 -43.64 -12.12 22.27
N GLU A 444 -43.93 -12.31 20.97
CA GLU A 444 -45.04 -13.13 20.47
C GLU A 444 -44.69 -14.62 20.55
N GLU A 445 -43.51 -14.99 20.07
CA GLU A 445 -43.03 -16.36 20.08
C GLU A 445 -41.53 -16.40 20.37
N ARG A 446 -41.14 -16.98 21.49
CA ARG A 446 -39.76 -17.07 21.92
C ARG A 446 -38.97 -18.04 21.02
N PRO A 447 -37.92 -17.62 20.30
CA PRO A 447 -37.06 -18.51 19.54
C PRO A 447 -36.08 -19.25 20.45
N ASP A 448 -35.54 -20.37 19.95
CA ASP A 448 -34.50 -21.14 20.62
C ASP A 448 -33.11 -20.56 20.31
N VAL A 449 -32.94 -19.91 19.14
CA VAL A 449 -31.71 -19.23 18.71
C VAL A 449 -32.04 -17.93 17.96
N LEU A 450 -31.29 -16.87 18.23
CA LEU A 450 -31.32 -15.61 17.50
C LEU A 450 -30.09 -15.49 16.59
N LEU A 451 -30.30 -15.19 15.31
CA LEU A 451 -29.26 -14.75 14.37
C LEU A 451 -29.54 -13.30 14.01
N SER A 452 -28.57 -12.41 14.18
CA SER A 452 -28.79 -11.00 13.90
C SER A 452 -27.64 -10.39 13.15
N ASP A 453 -27.94 -9.69 12.04
CA ASP A 453 -26.98 -8.76 11.45
C ASP A 453 -26.65 -7.65 12.43
N ILE A 454 -25.38 -7.24 12.46
CA ILE A 454 -24.93 -6.10 13.25
C ILE A 454 -25.19 -4.79 12.52
N ALA A 455 -24.98 -4.75 11.20
CA ALA A 455 -24.98 -3.51 10.42
C ALA A 455 -26.39 -3.15 9.90
N MET A 456 -27.34 -2.93 10.81
CA MET A 456 -28.69 -2.52 10.45
C MET A 456 -28.92 -1.02 10.60
N PRO A 457 -29.67 -0.36 9.69
CA PRO A 457 -29.98 1.06 9.80
C PRO A 457 -30.91 1.38 10.97
N GLY A 458 -30.63 2.46 11.66
CA GLY A 458 -31.41 2.93 12.82
C GLY A 458 -30.94 2.30 14.13
N GLN A 459 -31.50 1.17 14.54
CA GLN A 459 -31.00 0.38 15.66
C GLN A 459 -30.16 -0.78 15.15
N ASP A 460 -28.90 -0.82 15.56
CA ASP A 460 -27.95 -1.85 15.14
C ASP A 460 -28.14 -3.18 15.91
N GLY A 461 -27.43 -4.23 15.51
CA GLY A 461 -27.48 -5.53 16.17
C GLY A 461 -26.97 -5.48 17.61
N TYR A 462 -26.11 -4.54 17.96
CA TYR A 462 -25.67 -4.34 19.34
C TYR A 462 -26.77 -3.72 20.20
N ASP A 463 -27.58 -2.83 19.63
CA ASP A 463 -28.74 -2.29 20.34
C ASP A 463 -29.78 -3.38 20.59
N LEU A 464 -30.05 -4.23 19.57
CA LEU A 464 -30.97 -5.35 19.67
C LEU A 464 -30.57 -6.31 20.78
N ILE A 465 -29.30 -6.77 20.82
CA ILE A 465 -28.87 -7.74 21.83
C ILE A 465 -28.90 -7.14 23.24
N ARG A 466 -28.51 -5.87 23.39
CA ARG A 466 -28.56 -5.17 24.69
C ARG A 466 -29.99 -5.04 25.22
N GLU A 467 -30.93 -4.73 24.34
CA GLU A 467 -32.34 -4.63 24.68
C GLU A 467 -32.92 -6.02 25.05
N LEU A 468 -32.58 -7.04 24.25
CA LEU A 468 -32.99 -8.42 24.55
C LEU A 468 -32.48 -8.86 25.93
N ARG A 469 -31.19 -8.64 26.25
CA ARG A 469 -30.60 -9.00 27.56
C ARG A 469 -31.25 -8.23 28.72
N ARG A 470 -31.79 -7.04 28.49
CA ARG A 470 -32.58 -6.29 29.50
C ARG A 470 -33.96 -6.89 29.73
N LEU A 471 -34.59 -7.40 28.68
CA LEU A 471 -35.90 -8.03 28.75
C LEU A 471 -35.85 -9.43 29.41
N GLU A 472 -34.72 -10.14 29.25
CA GLU A 472 -34.48 -11.49 29.76
C GLU A 472 -34.13 -11.54 31.27
N ARG A 473 -34.54 -10.58 32.08
CA ARG A 473 -34.24 -10.55 33.53
C ARG A 473 -34.74 -11.77 34.32
N ILE A 474 -35.64 -12.55 33.74
CA ILE A 474 -36.24 -13.74 34.38
C ILE A 474 -36.24 -14.86 33.33
N GLY A 475 -35.37 -15.85 33.49
CA GLY A 475 -35.28 -17.04 32.63
C GLY A 475 -33.90 -17.21 31.95
N PRO A 476 -33.65 -18.37 31.32
CA PRO A 476 -32.41 -18.59 30.61
C PRO A 476 -32.33 -17.65 29.39
N PRO A 477 -31.17 -17.06 29.08
CA PRO A 477 -31.01 -16.16 27.94
C PRO A 477 -31.18 -16.91 26.61
N ILE A 478 -31.77 -16.27 25.61
CA ILE A 478 -31.85 -16.81 24.23
C ILE A 478 -30.43 -16.81 23.64
N PRO A 479 -29.89 -17.98 23.26
CA PRO A 479 -28.61 -18.03 22.57
C PRO A 479 -28.63 -17.21 21.27
N ALA A 480 -27.61 -16.41 21.06
CA ALA A 480 -27.57 -15.48 19.92
C ALA A 480 -26.21 -15.50 19.20
N ALA A 481 -26.24 -15.51 17.88
CA ALA A 481 -25.06 -15.29 17.05
C ALA A 481 -25.19 -14.00 16.22
N ALA A 482 -24.10 -13.29 16.10
CA ALA A 482 -23.99 -12.08 15.27
C ALA A 482 -23.55 -12.45 13.84
N LEU A 483 -24.22 -11.89 12.84
CA LEU A 483 -23.78 -11.90 11.45
C LEU A 483 -23.00 -10.60 11.20
N THR A 484 -21.74 -10.70 10.75
CA THR A 484 -20.86 -9.53 10.64
C THR A 484 -20.28 -9.42 9.25
N ALA A 485 -20.12 -8.18 8.75
CA ALA A 485 -19.42 -7.92 7.49
C ALA A 485 -17.90 -8.11 7.60
N PHE A 486 -17.36 -8.20 8.83
CA PHE A 486 -15.93 -8.30 9.08
C PHE A 486 -15.64 -9.37 10.14
N ALA A 487 -14.68 -10.24 9.84
CA ALA A 487 -14.24 -11.34 10.72
C ALA A 487 -13.09 -10.90 11.67
N THR A 488 -13.10 -9.67 12.20
CA THR A 488 -12.04 -9.20 13.09
C THR A 488 -12.24 -9.65 14.53
N ALA A 489 -11.12 -9.96 15.25
CA ALA A 489 -11.19 -10.35 16.67
C ALA A 489 -11.77 -9.20 17.53
N THR A 490 -11.57 -7.94 17.15
CA THR A 490 -12.17 -6.78 17.82
C THR A 490 -13.68 -6.78 17.69
N GLU A 491 -14.23 -7.09 16.51
CA GLU A 491 -15.68 -7.20 16.33
C GLU A 491 -16.26 -8.43 17.02
N ARG A 492 -15.52 -9.55 16.97
CA ARG A 492 -15.87 -10.75 17.73
C ARG A 492 -15.93 -10.45 19.24
N ALA A 493 -14.88 -9.83 19.80
CA ALA A 493 -14.83 -9.45 21.21
C ALA A 493 -15.97 -8.47 21.56
N ARG A 494 -16.25 -7.51 20.67
CA ARG A 494 -17.32 -6.54 20.85
C ARG A 494 -18.71 -7.22 20.82
N ALA A 495 -18.92 -8.17 19.93
CA ALA A 495 -20.16 -8.96 19.86
C ALA A 495 -20.36 -9.80 21.14
N LEU A 496 -19.30 -10.49 21.60
CA LEU A 496 -19.35 -11.27 22.84
C LEU A 496 -19.61 -10.38 24.06
N LEU A 497 -18.95 -9.24 24.18
CA LEU A 497 -19.16 -8.27 25.26
C LEU A 497 -20.58 -7.66 25.24
N ALA A 498 -21.16 -7.50 24.04
CA ALA A 498 -22.54 -7.02 23.91
C ALA A 498 -23.59 -8.05 24.33
N GLY A 499 -23.24 -9.35 24.38
CA GLY A 499 -24.12 -10.42 24.83
C GLY A 499 -24.44 -11.52 23.81
N TYR A 500 -23.76 -11.53 22.64
CA TYR A 500 -23.77 -12.66 21.72
C TYR A 500 -22.90 -13.81 22.24
N GLN A 501 -23.17 -15.04 21.86
CA GLN A 501 -22.38 -16.22 22.21
C GLN A 501 -21.51 -16.71 21.06
N ALA A 502 -21.89 -16.34 19.81
CA ALA A 502 -21.15 -16.69 18.61
C ALA A 502 -21.18 -15.52 17.61
N HIS A 503 -20.30 -15.57 16.64
CA HIS A 503 -20.33 -14.64 15.50
C HIS A 503 -20.02 -15.43 14.21
N LEU A 504 -20.59 -14.99 13.09
CA LEU A 504 -20.43 -15.56 11.77
C LEU A 504 -20.10 -14.44 10.78
N PRO A 505 -19.00 -14.56 10.02
CA PRO A 505 -18.67 -13.57 8.99
C PRO A 505 -19.59 -13.71 7.77
N LYS A 506 -19.92 -12.60 7.12
CA LYS A 506 -20.56 -12.57 5.80
C LYS A 506 -19.47 -12.55 4.71
N PRO A 507 -19.58 -13.32 3.61
CA PRO A 507 -20.69 -14.22 3.26
C PRO A 507 -20.72 -15.49 4.12
N VAL A 508 -21.92 -15.84 4.58
CA VAL A 508 -22.12 -16.97 5.53
C VAL A 508 -22.06 -18.30 4.77
N GLU A 509 -21.14 -19.17 5.16
CA GLU A 509 -21.08 -20.54 4.62
C GLU A 509 -22.22 -21.40 5.21
N PRO A 510 -23.00 -22.12 4.37
CA PRO A 510 -24.15 -22.90 4.82
C PRO A 510 -23.84 -23.94 5.91
N SER A 511 -22.70 -24.61 5.82
CA SER A 511 -22.26 -25.61 6.79
C SER A 511 -21.92 -25.01 8.16
N GLU A 512 -21.21 -23.87 8.14
CA GLU A 512 -20.82 -23.13 9.34
C GLU A 512 -22.06 -22.54 10.04
N LEU A 513 -23.00 -21.98 9.27
CA LEU A 513 -24.27 -21.47 9.79
C LEU A 513 -25.04 -22.55 10.53
N ALA A 514 -25.22 -23.72 9.91
CA ALA A 514 -25.96 -24.83 10.50
C ALA A 514 -25.24 -25.39 11.74
N ALA A 515 -23.92 -25.49 11.73
CA ALA A 515 -23.12 -25.94 12.87
C ALA A 515 -23.22 -25.01 14.07
N VAL A 516 -23.14 -23.71 13.86
CA VAL A 516 -23.26 -22.69 14.93
C VAL A 516 -24.66 -22.70 15.53
N VAL A 517 -25.70 -22.79 14.70
CA VAL A 517 -27.09 -22.89 15.20
C VAL A 517 -27.30 -24.18 15.99
N ALA A 518 -26.76 -25.31 15.54
CA ALA A 518 -26.85 -26.59 16.28
C ALA A 518 -26.16 -26.50 17.64
N ALA A 519 -24.96 -25.91 17.68
CA ALA A 519 -24.21 -25.71 18.93
C ALA A 519 -24.96 -24.79 19.90
N LEU A 520 -25.52 -23.67 19.42
CA LEU A 520 -26.30 -22.74 20.24
C LEU A 520 -27.62 -23.34 20.74
N ALA A 521 -28.24 -24.21 19.95
CA ALA A 521 -29.45 -24.95 20.34
C ALA A 521 -29.17 -26.15 21.29
N GLY A 522 -27.90 -26.36 21.68
CA GLY A 522 -27.50 -27.47 22.56
C GLY A 522 -27.60 -28.85 21.88
N ARG A 523 -27.60 -28.88 20.53
CA ARG A 523 -27.64 -30.11 19.75
C ARG A 523 -26.24 -30.44 19.25
N THR A 524 -25.37 -30.93 20.11
CA THR A 524 -24.14 -31.60 19.74
C THR A 524 -24.44 -32.93 19.06
N ALA A 525 -23.83 -33.22 17.93
CA ALA A 525 -23.96 -34.51 17.23
C ALA A 525 -23.64 -35.65 18.20
N VAL A 526 -24.64 -36.43 18.55
CA VAL A 526 -24.42 -37.70 19.24
C VAL A 526 -23.78 -38.64 18.20
N ARG A 527 -22.52 -38.98 18.39
CA ARG A 527 -21.89 -40.11 17.70
C ARG A 527 -22.62 -41.39 18.18
N ASN A 528 -23.40 -42.02 17.28
CA ASN A 528 -23.67 -43.44 17.36
C ASN A 528 -22.55 -44.22 16.69
#